data_efaded9fd554db44cded7bce52b5944c
#
_entry.id   efaded9fd554db44cded7bce52b5944c
#
_cell.length_a   1.000
_cell.length_b   1.000
_cell.length_c   1.000
_cell.angle_alpha   90.00
_cell.angle_beta   90.00
_cell.angle_gamma   90.00
#
_symmetry.space_group_name_H-M   'P 1'
#
loop_
_entity.id
_entity.type
_entity.pdbx_description
1 polymer ?
#
loop_
_entity_poly.entity_id
_entity_poly.type
_entity_poly.pdbx_seq_one_letter_code
_entity_poly.pdbx_strand_id
1 'polypeptide(L)'
;MLLGALTTHLTNYVMERSRHRRELLTRWDDRKLDAYGGYVDRVRAGIFLAVRLYEHREGIRTSELPESEMLADLAEAERYQGQSFEQVMLLGGDVVVEAAHELHSAVRAIDWQATGKTTGTLEEWRELHRVAFREINEFHEAARVDLGVQGKVSGERHLERDLLLPSARRQGNNTSG
;
A
#
# COMPACT_ATOMS: atom_id res chain seq x y z
N MET A 1 37.37 -29.35 39.66
CA MET A 1 36.44 -29.76 38.59
C MET A 1 35.05 -29.14 38.61
N LEU A 2 34.57 -28.55 39.69
CA LEU A 2 33.21 -27.92 39.75
C LEU A 2 33.08 -26.59 39.00
N LEU A 3 34.13 -25.77 38.87
CA LEU A 3 34.08 -24.50 38.19
C LEU A 3 33.86 -24.60 36.67
N GLY A 4 34.39 -25.66 36.02
CA GLY A 4 34.22 -25.85 34.58
C GLY A 4 32.80 -26.25 34.17
N ALA A 5 32.09 -27.00 35.01
CA ALA A 5 30.72 -27.39 34.75
C ALA A 5 29.75 -26.22 34.89
N LEU A 6 30.00 -25.31 35.84
CA LEU A 6 29.15 -24.11 36.02
C LEU A 6 29.27 -23.15 34.88
N THR A 7 30.51 -22.90 34.38
CA THR A 7 30.74 -22.01 33.22
C THR A 7 30.11 -22.56 31.95
N THR A 8 30.16 -23.88 31.70
CA THR A 8 29.55 -24.52 30.53
C THR A 8 28.03 -24.41 30.58
N HIS A 9 27.39 -24.62 31.74
CA HIS A 9 25.96 -24.47 31.91
C HIS A 9 25.48 -23.01 31.72
N LEU A 10 26.23 -22.04 32.24
CA LEU A 10 25.91 -20.63 32.11
C LEU A 10 26.02 -20.18 30.63
N THR A 11 27.06 -20.62 29.94
CA THR A 11 27.29 -20.30 28.52
C THR A 11 26.20 -20.90 27.64
N ASN A 12 25.83 -22.16 27.86
CA ASN A 12 24.77 -22.82 27.14
C ASN A 12 23.42 -22.14 27.39
N TYR A 13 23.09 -21.76 28.62
CA TYR A 13 21.86 -21.05 28.94
C TYR A 13 21.75 -19.68 28.28
N VAL A 14 22.85 -18.91 28.28
CA VAL A 14 22.89 -17.60 27.62
C VAL A 14 22.79 -17.75 26.09
N MET A 15 23.46 -18.72 25.51
CA MET A 15 23.36 -19.00 24.06
C MET A 15 21.97 -19.47 23.67
N GLU A 16 21.34 -20.33 24.43
CA GLU A 16 20.00 -20.86 24.16
C GLU A 16 18.94 -19.73 24.26
N ARG A 17 19.04 -18.89 25.29
CA ARG A 17 18.19 -17.70 25.44
C ARG A 17 18.37 -16.68 24.29
N SER A 18 19.60 -16.49 23.85
CA SER A 18 19.92 -15.61 22.70
C SER A 18 19.38 -16.18 21.38
N ARG A 19 19.45 -17.52 21.20
CA ARG A 19 18.93 -18.21 20.04
C ARG A 19 17.40 -18.13 19.97
N HIS A 20 16.73 -18.39 21.07
CA HIS A 20 15.27 -18.31 21.16
C HIS A 20 14.76 -16.88 20.92
N ARG A 21 15.48 -15.88 21.42
CA ARG A 21 15.15 -14.47 21.16
C ARG A 21 15.32 -14.08 19.70
N ARG A 22 16.35 -14.60 19.01
CA ARG A 22 16.54 -14.39 17.55
C ARG A 22 15.43 -15.05 16.74
N GLU A 23 15.06 -16.28 17.07
CA GLU A 23 13.98 -17.01 16.40
C GLU A 23 12.63 -16.29 16.55
N LEU A 24 12.35 -15.72 17.72
CA LEU A 24 11.15 -14.89 17.93
C LEU A 24 11.18 -13.63 17.08
N LEU A 25 12.30 -12.92 17.02
CA LEU A 25 12.44 -11.69 16.23
C LEU A 25 12.23 -11.98 14.73
N THR A 26 12.91 -13.00 14.18
CA THR A 26 12.75 -13.42 12.78
C THR A 26 11.27 -13.74 12.45
N ARG A 27 10.57 -14.43 13.37
CA ARG A 27 9.16 -14.78 13.16
C ARG A 27 8.23 -13.56 13.19
N TRP A 28 8.58 -12.50 13.92
CA TRP A 28 7.85 -11.22 13.89
C TRP A 28 8.13 -10.44 12.63
N ASP A 29 9.38 -10.43 12.15
CA ASP A 29 9.77 -9.77 10.91
C ASP A 29 9.07 -10.39 9.70
N ASP A 30 8.96 -11.72 9.63
CA ASP A 30 8.19 -12.42 8.58
C ASP A 30 6.72 -12.01 8.59
N ARG A 31 6.10 -11.94 9.77
CA ARG A 31 4.70 -11.51 9.89
C ARG A 31 4.47 -10.05 9.51
N LYS A 32 5.40 -9.18 9.86
CA LYS A 32 5.38 -7.77 9.46
C LYS A 32 5.51 -7.65 7.95
N LEU A 33 6.45 -8.37 7.34
CA LEU A 33 6.66 -8.36 5.89
C LEU A 33 5.38 -8.80 5.15
N ASP A 34 4.74 -9.89 5.59
CA ASP A 34 3.49 -10.38 5.02
C ASP A 34 2.35 -9.35 5.18
N ALA A 35 2.23 -8.71 6.35
CA ALA A 35 1.21 -7.70 6.60
C ALA A 35 1.42 -6.45 5.73
N TYR A 36 2.66 -5.97 5.62
CA TYR A 36 2.99 -4.79 4.82
C TYR A 36 2.81 -5.04 3.32
N GLY A 37 3.30 -6.17 2.82
CA GLY A 37 3.10 -6.59 1.44
C GLY A 37 1.63 -6.78 1.10
N GLY A 38 0.90 -7.50 1.94
CA GLY A 38 -0.53 -7.73 1.78
C GLY A 38 -1.35 -6.44 1.78
N TYR A 39 -1.00 -5.46 2.62
CA TYR A 39 -1.68 -4.15 2.62
C TYR A 39 -1.47 -3.40 1.30
N VAL A 40 -0.23 -3.29 0.82
CA VAL A 40 0.06 -2.61 -0.46
C VAL A 40 -0.64 -3.29 -1.64
N ASP A 41 -0.68 -4.62 -1.66
CA ASP A 41 -1.37 -5.37 -2.72
C ASP A 41 -2.88 -5.07 -2.73
N ARG A 42 -3.53 -4.98 -1.54
CA ARG A 42 -4.94 -4.59 -1.41
C ARG A 42 -5.20 -3.15 -1.84
N VAL A 43 -4.31 -2.22 -1.46
CA VAL A 43 -4.35 -0.83 -1.90
C VAL A 43 -4.32 -0.74 -3.43
N ARG A 44 -3.36 -1.41 -4.07
CA ARG A 44 -3.24 -1.41 -5.54
C ARG A 44 -4.46 -2.02 -6.23
N ALA A 45 -5.00 -3.10 -5.68
CA ALA A 45 -6.23 -3.72 -6.21
C ALA A 45 -7.42 -2.75 -6.13
N GLY A 46 -7.59 -2.04 -5.00
CA GLY A 46 -8.63 -1.02 -4.83
C GLY A 46 -8.48 0.12 -5.84
N ILE A 47 -7.29 0.69 -5.97
CA ILE A 47 -7.02 1.76 -6.96
C ILE A 47 -7.36 1.29 -8.38
N PHE A 48 -7.00 0.06 -8.75
CA PHE A 48 -7.33 -0.49 -10.08
C PHE A 48 -8.85 -0.55 -10.32
N LEU A 49 -9.63 -1.00 -9.34
CA LEU A 49 -11.08 -1.07 -9.43
C LEU A 49 -11.71 0.33 -9.48
N ALA A 50 -11.21 1.27 -8.67
CA ALA A 50 -11.64 2.66 -8.70
C ALA A 50 -11.38 3.32 -10.06
N VAL A 51 -10.22 3.06 -10.69
CA VAL A 51 -9.92 3.54 -12.05
C VAL A 51 -10.92 3.01 -13.07
N ARG A 52 -11.22 1.71 -13.03
CA ARG A 52 -12.20 1.10 -13.95
C ARG A 52 -13.58 1.72 -13.82
N LEU A 53 -14.04 1.94 -12.58
CA LEU A 53 -15.32 2.56 -12.29
C LEU A 53 -15.36 4.02 -12.78
N TYR A 54 -14.31 4.80 -12.50
CA TYR A 54 -14.17 6.18 -12.95
C TYR A 54 -14.20 6.27 -14.48
N GLU A 55 -13.37 5.47 -15.18
CA GLU A 55 -13.31 5.43 -16.65
C GLU A 55 -14.67 5.09 -17.28
N HIS A 56 -15.43 4.18 -16.65
CA HIS A 56 -16.77 3.80 -17.10
C HIS A 56 -17.75 4.98 -16.95
N ARG A 57 -17.76 5.64 -15.79
CA ARG A 57 -18.65 6.77 -15.49
C ARG A 57 -18.38 8.00 -16.36
N GLU A 58 -17.10 8.29 -16.60
CA GLU A 58 -16.69 9.39 -17.47
C GLU A 58 -16.79 9.06 -18.97
N GLY A 59 -17.24 7.88 -19.33
CA GLY A 59 -17.35 7.44 -20.72
C GLY A 59 -16.01 7.30 -21.45
N ILE A 60 -14.90 7.21 -20.69
CA ILE A 60 -13.54 7.04 -21.23
C ILE A 60 -13.38 5.64 -21.78
N ARG A 61 -13.92 4.67 -21.06
CA ARG A 61 -13.90 3.24 -21.44
C ARG A 61 -15.25 2.60 -21.15
N THR A 62 -15.77 1.85 -22.12
CA THR A 62 -16.96 1.02 -21.91
C THR A 62 -16.55 -0.29 -21.22
N SER A 63 -17.23 -0.64 -20.14
CA SER A 63 -17.11 -1.94 -19.47
C SER A 63 -18.27 -2.85 -19.88
N GLU A 64 -18.00 -4.15 -19.99
CA GLU A 64 -19.06 -5.18 -20.16
C GLU A 64 -19.80 -5.44 -18.84
N LEU A 65 -19.17 -5.09 -17.69
CA LEU A 65 -19.80 -5.24 -16.36
C LEU A 65 -20.73 -4.06 -16.10
N PRO A 66 -21.90 -4.30 -15.51
CA PRO A 66 -22.78 -3.24 -15.04
C PRO A 66 -22.13 -2.44 -13.90
N GLU A 67 -22.45 -1.16 -13.81
CA GLU A 67 -21.89 -0.26 -12.78
C GLU A 67 -22.13 -0.77 -11.36
N SER A 68 -23.30 -1.39 -11.12
CA SER A 68 -23.62 -1.96 -9.81
C SER A 68 -22.66 -3.07 -9.38
N GLU A 69 -22.17 -3.87 -10.31
CA GLU A 69 -21.19 -4.92 -10.05
C GLU A 69 -19.80 -4.32 -9.78
N MET A 70 -19.40 -3.32 -10.55
CA MET A 70 -18.15 -2.59 -10.32
C MET A 70 -18.11 -1.90 -8.94
N LEU A 71 -19.25 -1.33 -8.49
CA LEU A 71 -19.41 -0.77 -7.16
C LEU A 71 -19.31 -1.84 -6.07
N ALA A 72 -19.88 -3.01 -6.29
CA ALA A 72 -19.78 -4.14 -5.36
C ALA A 72 -18.34 -4.66 -5.25
N ASP A 73 -17.63 -4.79 -6.37
CA ASP A 73 -16.23 -5.20 -6.42
C ASP A 73 -15.33 -4.20 -5.65
N LEU A 74 -15.56 -2.90 -5.86
CA LEU A 74 -14.81 -1.84 -5.15
C LEU A 74 -15.11 -1.89 -3.64
N ALA A 75 -16.37 -2.02 -3.24
CA ALA A 75 -16.73 -2.12 -1.82
C ALA A 75 -16.13 -3.37 -1.15
N GLU A 76 -16.02 -4.48 -1.86
CA GLU A 76 -15.34 -5.68 -1.36
C GLU A 76 -13.83 -5.46 -1.22
N ALA A 77 -13.20 -4.78 -2.19
CA ALA A 77 -11.78 -4.42 -2.11
C ALA A 77 -11.50 -3.47 -0.93
N GLU A 78 -12.35 -2.45 -0.70
CA GLU A 78 -12.27 -1.56 0.47
C GLU A 78 -12.33 -2.35 1.78
N ARG A 79 -13.20 -3.36 1.88
CA ARG A 79 -13.30 -4.21 3.07
C ARG A 79 -12.02 -5.02 3.32
N TYR A 80 -11.44 -5.62 2.28
CA TYR A 80 -10.18 -6.37 2.41
C TYR A 80 -8.99 -5.45 2.72
N GLN A 81 -8.97 -4.26 2.14
CA GLN A 81 -7.97 -3.24 2.45
C GLN A 81 -8.05 -2.83 3.93
N GLY A 82 -9.26 -2.59 4.45
CA GLY A 82 -9.48 -2.29 5.87
C GLY A 82 -8.95 -3.40 6.78
N GLN A 83 -9.20 -4.67 6.46
CA GLN A 83 -8.66 -5.79 7.23
C GLN A 83 -7.12 -5.84 7.22
N SER A 84 -6.49 -5.57 6.07
CA SER A 84 -5.03 -5.53 5.96
C SER A 84 -4.44 -4.31 6.68
N PHE A 85 -5.14 -3.18 6.67
CA PHE A 85 -4.79 -1.99 7.44
C PHE A 85 -4.73 -2.28 8.94
N GLU A 86 -5.75 -2.96 9.50
CA GLU A 86 -5.75 -3.38 10.91
C GLU A 86 -4.55 -4.28 11.26
N GLN A 87 -4.11 -5.15 10.33
CA GLN A 87 -2.91 -5.95 10.54
C GLN A 87 -1.65 -5.08 10.64
N VAL A 88 -1.54 -4.04 9.81
CA VAL A 88 -0.45 -3.07 9.89
C VAL A 88 -0.49 -2.33 11.22
N MET A 89 -1.68 -1.90 11.68
CA MET A 89 -1.86 -1.23 12.97
C MET A 89 -1.43 -2.08 14.16
N LEU A 90 -1.62 -3.40 14.08
CA LEU A 90 -1.25 -4.34 15.16
C LEU A 90 0.25 -4.70 15.18
N LEU A 91 0.92 -4.64 14.05
CA LEU A 91 2.29 -5.15 13.89
C LEU A 91 3.33 -4.07 13.65
N GLY A 92 2.93 -2.94 13.07
CA GLY A 92 3.80 -1.85 12.67
C GLY A 92 4.31 -1.02 13.84
N GLY A 93 5.51 -0.49 13.70
CA GLY A 93 5.99 0.61 14.54
C GLY A 93 5.33 1.94 14.16
N ASP A 94 5.45 2.94 15.03
CA ASP A 94 4.75 4.23 14.92
C ASP A 94 4.90 4.88 13.53
N VAL A 95 6.10 4.83 12.94
CA VAL A 95 6.37 5.44 11.62
C VAL A 95 5.61 4.73 10.49
N VAL A 96 5.49 3.40 10.56
CA VAL A 96 4.74 2.61 9.56
C VAL A 96 3.24 2.84 9.72
N VAL A 97 2.78 2.92 10.95
CA VAL A 97 1.38 3.21 11.28
C VAL A 97 0.97 4.56 10.72
N GLU A 98 1.78 5.60 10.93
CA GLU A 98 1.52 6.93 10.37
C GLU A 98 1.50 6.92 8.84
N ALA A 99 2.51 6.32 8.20
CA ALA A 99 2.54 6.19 6.74
C ALA A 99 1.34 5.39 6.19
N ALA A 100 0.85 4.39 6.94
CA ALA A 100 -0.36 3.66 6.56
C ALA A 100 -1.62 4.52 6.63
N HIS A 101 -1.73 5.42 7.61
CA HIS A 101 -2.84 6.37 7.72
C HIS A 101 -2.86 7.36 6.56
N GLU A 102 -1.71 7.93 6.20
CA GLU A 102 -1.61 8.85 5.06
C GLU A 102 -1.97 8.13 3.74
N LEU A 103 -1.43 6.94 3.52
CA LEU A 103 -1.77 6.13 2.36
C LEU A 103 -3.26 5.79 2.32
N HIS A 104 -3.85 5.38 3.45
CA HIS A 104 -5.28 5.08 3.52
C HIS A 104 -6.14 6.31 3.18
N SER A 105 -5.76 7.48 3.68
CA SER A 105 -6.43 8.76 3.38
C SER A 105 -6.37 9.10 1.89
N ALA A 106 -5.19 8.95 1.27
CA ALA A 106 -5.00 9.22 -0.16
C ALA A 106 -5.85 8.29 -1.05
N VAL A 107 -5.92 7.00 -0.72
CA VAL A 107 -6.74 6.03 -1.46
C VAL A 107 -8.23 6.35 -1.32
N ARG A 108 -8.71 6.70 -0.13
CA ARG A 108 -10.11 7.10 0.09
C ARG A 108 -10.53 8.30 -0.77
N ALA A 109 -9.63 9.24 -1.03
CA ALA A 109 -9.94 10.36 -1.92
C ALA A 109 -10.19 9.89 -3.36
N ILE A 110 -9.43 8.90 -3.85
CA ILE A 110 -9.65 8.24 -5.15
C ILE A 110 -11.02 7.56 -5.16
N ASP A 111 -11.33 6.75 -4.14
CA ASP A 111 -12.59 6.00 -4.05
C ASP A 111 -13.80 6.93 -4.01
N TRP A 112 -13.72 8.05 -3.30
CA TRP A 112 -14.80 9.04 -3.25
C TRP A 112 -15.05 9.69 -4.60
N GLN A 113 -14.02 10.02 -5.36
CA GLN A 113 -14.21 10.57 -6.69
C GLN A 113 -14.71 9.51 -7.68
N ALA A 114 -14.18 8.29 -7.64
CA ALA A 114 -14.62 7.18 -8.48
C ALA A 114 -16.10 6.82 -8.24
N THR A 115 -16.53 6.83 -6.96
CA THR A 115 -17.92 6.53 -6.58
C THR A 115 -18.87 7.73 -6.73
N GLY A 116 -18.36 8.91 -7.09
CA GLY A 116 -19.16 10.14 -7.25
C GLY A 116 -19.57 10.78 -5.92
N LYS A 117 -18.98 10.39 -4.80
CA LYS A 117 -19.16 11.07 -3.49
C LYS A 117 -18.52 12.44 -3.48
N THR A 118 -17.46 12.63 -4.26
CA THR A 118 -16.86 13.93 -4.58
C THR A 118 -16.81 14.11 -6.08
N THR A 119 -16.86 15.37 -6.52
CA THR A 119 -16.70 15.74 -7.93
C THR A 119 -15.33 16.34 -8.14
N GLY A 120 -14.77 16.16 -9.33
CA GLY A 120 -13.47 16.72 -9.67
C GLY A 120 -13.18 16.60 -11.16
N THR A 121 -12.23 17.39 -11.62
CA THR A 121 -11.71 17.36 -12.99
C THR A 121 -10.80 16.15 -13.22
N LEU A 122 -10.53 15.84 -14.49
CA LEU A 122 -9.56 14.79 -14.85
C LEU A 122 -8.14 15.11 -14.32
N GLU A 123 -7.78 16.40 -14.20
CA GLU A 123 -6.47 16.79 -13.67
C GLU A 123 -6.41 16.55 -12.15
N GLU A 124 -7.47 16.88 -11.42
CA GLU A 124 -7.58 16.56 -10.00
C GLU A 124 -7.56 15.04 -9.76
N TRP A 125 -8.24 14.27 -10.63
CA TRP A 125 -8.18 12.81 -10.61
C TRP A 125 -6.74 12.29 -10.75
N ARG A 126 -5.96 12.83 -11.67
CA ARG A 126 -4.55 12.49 -11.85
C ARG A 126 -3.70 12.86 -10.65
N GLU A 127 -3.99 14.02 -10.04
CA GLU A 127 -3.28 14.45 -8.84
C GLU A 127 -3.53 13.49 -7.66
N LEU A 128 -4.77 13.04 -7.44
CA LEU A 128 -5.08 12.05 -6.42
C LEU A 128 -4.23 10.77 -6.60
N HIS A 129 -4.05 10.34 -7.83
CA HIS A 129 -3.20 9.17 -8.11
C HIS A 129 -1.72 9.45 -7.82
N ARG A 130 -1.20 10.62 -8.22
CA ARG A 130 0.18 11.01 -7.89
C ARG A 130 0.41 11.02 -6.38
N VAL A 131 -0.54 11.57 -5.63
CA VAL A 131 -0.49 11.54 -4.17
C VAL A 131 -0.49 10.11 -3.64
N ALA A 132 -1.43 9.26 -4.06
CA ALA A 132 -1.50 7.87 -3.59
C ALA A 132 -0.23 7.07 -3.88
N PHE A 133 0.39 7.26 -5.07
CA PHE A 133 1.66 6.59 -5.39
C PHE A 133 2.83 7.11 -4.57
N ARG A 134 2.88 8.40 -4.27
CA ARG A 134 3.86 8.94 -3.34
C ARG A 134 3.70 8.31 -1.96
N GLU A 135 2.47 8.24 -1.43
CA GLU A 135 2.21 7.63 -0.13
C GLU A 135 2.50 6.11 -0.10
N ILE A 136 2.31 5.39 -1.22
CA ILE A 136 2.78 3.98 -1.34
C ILE A 136 4.31 3.92 -1.16
N ASN A 137 5.06 4.83 -1.77
CA ASN A 137 6.52 4.85 -1.66
C ASN A 137 6.96 5.22 -0.24
N GLU A 138 6.33 6.20 0.41
CA GLU A 138 6.60 6.56 1.81
C GLU A 138 6.29 5.39 2.76
N PHE A 139 5.19 4.70 2.54
CA PHE A 139 4.87 3.48 3.30
C PHE A 139 5.93 2.39 3.11
N HIS A 140 6.40 2.16 1.88
CA HIS A 140 7.48 1.19 1.64
C HIS A 140 8.76 1.57 2.38
N GLU A 141 9.12 2.85 2.38
CA GLU A 141 10.33 3.31 3.08
C GLU A 141 10.19 3.15 4.60
N ALA A 142 9.03 3.51 5.15
CA ALA A 142 8.71 3.29 6.56
C ALA A 142 8.77 1.79 6.94
N ALA A 143 8.17 0.93 6.12
CA ALA A 143 8.18 -0.53 6.32
C ALA A 143 9.61 -1.11 6.26
N ARG A 144 10.46 -0.65 5.34
CA ARG A 144 11.86 -1.06 5.25
C ARG A 144 12.64 -0.68 6.51
N VAL A 145 12.44 0.53 7.01
CA VAL A 145 13.09 0.99 8.26
C VAL A 145 12.64 0.13 9.44
N ASP A 146 11.35 -0.15 9.56
CA ASP A 146 10.78 -0.95 10.64
C ASP A 146 11.27 -2.42 10.60
N LEU A 147 11.51 -2.96 9.40
CA LEU A 147 12.10 -4.29 9.17
C LEU A 147 13.63 -4.29 9.29
N GLY A 148 14.27 -3.18 9.63
CA GLY A 148 15.72 -3.08 9.76
C GLY A 148 16.49 -3.19 8.44
N VAL A 149 15.83 -2.99 7.29
CA VAL A 149 16.46 -3.01 5.97
C VAL A 149 17.29 -1.75 5.77
N GLN A 150 18.59 -1.91 5.62
CA GLN A 150 19.51 -0.80 5.41
C GLN A 150 19.47 -0.26 3.97
N GLY A 151 19.68 1.05 3.82
CA GLY A 151 19.72 1.75 2.54
C GLY A 151 18.42 2.50 2.27
N LYS A 152 18.55 3.73 1.73
CA LYS A 152 17.43 4.53 1.28
C LYS A 152 17.08 4.16 -0.16
N VAL A 153 15.84 3.83 -0.42
CA VAL A 153 15.29 3.85 -1.77
C VAL A 153 14.95 5.32 -2.05
N SER A 154 15.84 6.02 -2.74
CA SER A 154 15.54 7.37 -3.19
C SER A 154 14.36 7.29 -4.18
N GLY A 155 13.15 7.63 -3.71
CA GLY A 155 11.93 7.68 -4.52
C GLY A 155 12.06 8.61 -5.74
N GLU A 156 13.01 9.55 -5.72
CA GLU A 156 13.34 10.44 -6.82
C GLU A 156 13.82 9.73 -8.11
N ARG A 157 14.32 8.48 -8.01
CA ARG A 157 14.71 7.69 -9.19
C ARG A 157 13.58 6.85 -9.77
N HIS A 158 12.50 6.70 -9.06
CA HIS A 158 11.27 6.09 -9.54
C HIS A 158 10.31 7.20 -9.91
N LEU A 159 10.72 7.97 -10.93
CA LEU A 159 9.80 8.85 -11.63
C LEU A 159 8.46 8.13 -11.76
N GLU A 160 7.43 8.81 -11.31
CA GLU A 160 6.03 8.42 -11.37
C GLU A 160 5.79 7.64 -12.65
N ARG A 161 5.75 6.32 -12.52
CA ARG A 161 5.18 5.53 -13.59
C ARG A 161 3.71 5.86 -13.55
N ASP A 162 3.30 6.72 -14.48
CA ASP A 162 1.91 6.99 -14.79
C ASP A 162 1.23 5.63 -15.01
N LEU A 163 0.73 5.06 -13.92
CA LEU A 163 0.05 3.78 -13.97
C LEU A 163 -1.26 4.01 -14.72
N LEU A 164 -1.17 3.80 -16.04
CA LEU A 164 -2.32 3.54 -16.91
C LEU A 164 -3.38 4.65 -16.97
N LEU A 165 -3.06 5.88 -16.64
CA LEU A 165 -3.94 6.97 -16.97
C LEU A 165 -3.97 7.14 -18.50
N PRO A 166 -5.14 7.02 -19.14
CA PRO A 166 -5.21 7.18 -20.58
C PRO A 166 -4.66 8.55 -20.97
N SER A 167 -3.82 8.59 -22.01
CA SER A 167 -3.34 9.83 -22.59
C SER A 167 -4.56 10.72 -22.82
N ALA A 168 -4.50 12.00 -22.39
CA ALA A 168 -5.57 12.93 -22.65
C ALA A 168 -5.92 12.85 -24.14
N ARG A 169 -7.17 12.50 -24.48
CA ARG A 169 -7.66 12.57 -25.85
C ARG A 169 -7.37 13.97 -26.36
N ARG A 170 -6.48 14.12 -27.32
CA ARG A 170 -6.38 15.40 -28.06
C ARG A 170 -7.78 15.66 -28.58
N GLN A 171 -8.42 16.66 -28.01
CA GLN A 171 -9.63 17.22 -28.62
C GLN A 171 -9.22 17.65 -30.00
N GLY A 172 -9.64 16.88 -31.02
CA GLY A 172 -9.46 17.25 -32.41
C GLY A 172 -10.18 18.56 -32.62
N ASN A 173 -9.40 19.62 -32.85
CA ASN A 173 -9.89 20.88 -33.36
C ASN A 173 -10.49 20.61 -34.76
N ASN A 174 -11.77 20.26 -34.82
CA ASN A 174 -12.57 20.38 -36.03
C ASN A 174 -12.96 21.84 -36.19
N THR A 175 -12.01 22.66 -36.59
CA THR A 175 -12.27 23.86 -37.34
C THR A 175 -12.43 23.44 -38.80
N SER A 176 -13.65 23.08 -39.18
CA SER A 176 -14.05 23.06 -40.57
C SER A 176 -14.46 24.49 -40.92
N GLY A 177 -13.63 25.12 -41.75
CA GLY A 177 -13.99 26.30 -42.52
C GLY A 177 -14.95 26.00 -43.69
#